data_c82bfd158c7d8e640c58e8a25a3858db
#
_entry.id   c82bfd158c7d8e640c58e8a25a3858db
#
_cell.length_a   1.000
_cell.length_b   1.000
_cell.length_c   1.000
_cell.angle_alpha   90.00
_cell.angle_beta   90.00
_cell.angle_gamma   90.00
#
_symmetry.space_group_name_H-M   'P 1'
#
loop_
_entity.id
_entity.type
_entity.pdbx_description
1 polymer ?
#
loop_
_entity_poly.entity_id
_entity_poly.type
_entity_poly.pdbx_seq_one_letter_code
_entity_poly.pdbx_strand_id
1 'polypeptide(L)'
;MAHFAKIENDTVIEVIVVSNDDCGGGNFPESEPIGQAFLASLGLSGEWLQTSYHANFRGCYASPNWTFDADLGEYGEFVPPSTIEPDDEQ
;
A
#
# COMPACT_ATOMS: atom_id res chain seq x y z
N MET A 1 -10.05 9.51 3.79
CA MET A 1 -10.13 8.26 3.02
C MET A 1 -8.88 7.45 3.23
N ALA A 2 -9.03 6.16 3.38
CA ALA A 2 -7.89 5.26 3.48
C ALA A 2 -7.58 4.67 2.11
N HIS A 3 -6.32 4.41 1.86
CA HIS A 3 -5.86 3.86 0.59
C HIS A 3 -5.17 2.53 0.87
N PHE A 4 -5.51 1.51 0.10
CA PHE A 4 -4.93 0.18 0.28
C PHE A 4 -4.32 -0.30 -1.02
N ALA A 5 -3.10 -0.83 -0.93
CA ALA A 5 -2.36 -1.37 -2.06
C ALA A 5 -2.43 -2.89 -2.01
N LYS A 6 -2.81 -3.51 -3.11
CA LYS A 6 -2.80 -4.96 -3.22
C LYS A 6 -1.40 -5.40 -3.64
N ILE A 7 -0.82 -6.30 -2.85
CA ILE A 7 0.54 -6.78 -3.04
C ILE A 7 0.54 -8.19 -3.56
N GLU A 8 1.33 -8.44 -4.59
CA GLU A 8 1.54 -9.76 -5.13
C GLU A 8 3.02 -9.89 -5.51
N ASN A 9 3.71 -10.85 -4.90
CA ASN A 9 5.16 -11.03 -5.08
C ASN A 9 5.91 -9.74 -4.76
N ASP A 10 5.55 -9.10 -3.64
CA ASP A 10 6.14 -7.84 -3.16
C ASP A 10 5.95 -6.66 -4.11
N THR A 11 5.07 -6.80 -5.10
CA THR A 11 4.80 -5.76 -6.08
C THR A 11 3.37 -5.26 -5.93
N VAL A 12 3.20 -3.94 -5.98
CA VAL A 12 1.87 -3.32 -5.97
C VAL A 12 1.21 -3.54 -7.32
N ILE A 13 0.07 -4.22 -7.32
CA ILE A 13 -0.66 -4.47 -8.55
C ILE A 13 -1.93 -3.61 -8.67
N GLU A 14 -2.38 -3.05 -7.55
CA GLU A 14 -3.62 -2.28 -7.54
C GLU A 14 -3.65 -1.42 -6.29
N VAL A 15 -4.25 -0.22 -6.39
CA VAL A 15 -4.48 0.64 -5.22
C VAL A 15 -5.94 1.05 -5.24
N ILE A 16 -6.62 0.88 -4.10
CA ILE A 16 -8.03 1.25 -3.98
C ILE A 16 -8.23 2.17 -2.78
N VAL A 17 -9.39 2.81 -2.77
CA VAL A 17 -9.77 3.74 -1.72
C VAL A 17 -10.86 3.10 -0.86
N VAL A 18 -10.71 3.20 0.47
CA VAL A 18 -11.68 2.66 1.42
C VAL A 18 -12.11 3.81 2.33
N SER A 19 -13.41 3.88 2.62
CA SER A 19 -13.94 4.89 3.54
C SER A 19 -13.29 4.77 4.91
N ASN A 20 -13.02 5.91 5.55
CA ASN A 20 -12.45 5.89 6.90
C ASN A 20 -13.35 5.15 7.89
N ASP A 21 -14.68 5.23 7.70
CA ASP A 21 -15.62 4.53 8.57
C ASP A 21 -15.45 3.02 8.47
N ASP A 22 -15.11 2.52 7.29
CA ASP A 22 -14.90 1.10 7.07
C ASP A 22 -13.56 0.62 7.61
N CYS A 23 -12.71 1.55 8.02
CA CYS A 23 -11.43 1.28 8.67
C CYS A 23 -11.48 1.61 10.16
N GLY A 24 -12.67 1.75 10.73
CA GLY A 24 -12.85 2.02 12.14
C GLY A 24 -12.72 3.48 12.54
N GLY A 25 -12.54 4.38 11.58
CA GLY A 25 -12.45 5.81 11.83
C GLY A 25 -11.15 6.28 12.48
N GLY A 26 -10.20 5.37 12.72
CA GLY A 26 -8.94 5.71 13.36
C GLY A 26 -7.81 5.95 12.36
N ASN A 27 -6.60 6.00 12.89
CA ASN A 27 -5.41 6.26 12.11
C ASN A 27 -4.57 4.99 11.94
N PHE A 28 -3.64 5.04 10.99
CA PHE A 28 -2.63 4.00 10.87
C PHE A 28 -1.75 4.00 12.14
N PRO A 29 -1.34 2.85 12.69
CA PRO A 29 -1.51 1.51 12.11
C PRO A 29 -2.82 0.81 12.49
N GLU A 30 -3.59 1.34 13.43
CA GLU A 30 -4.80 0.65 13.92
C GLU A 30 -5.83 0.44 12.82
N SER A 31 -5.90 1.36 11.86
CA SER A 31 -6.87 1.28 10.77
C SER A 31 -6.57 0.15 9.79
N GLU A 32 -5.32 -0.28 9.70
CA GLU A 32 -4.94 -1.27 8.68
C GLU A 32 -5.62 -2.62 8.86
N PRO A 33 -5.56 -3.27 10.03
CA PRO A 33 -6.22 -4.57 10.16
C PRO A 33 -7.73 -4.48 10.01
N ILE A 34 -8.32 -3.36 10.41
CA ILE A 34 -9.76 -3.17 10.27
C ILE A 34 -10.14 -3.05 8.80
N GLY A 35 -9.39 -2.26 8.04
CA GLY A 35 -9.62 -2.13 6.60
C GLY A 35 -9.36 -3.43 5.86
N GLN A 36 -8.34 -4.18 6.25
CA GLN A 36 -8.06 -5.49 5.66
C GLN A 36 -9.22 -6.45 5.89
N ALA A 37 -9.79 -6.45 7.08
CA ALA A 37 -10.96 -7.29 7.39
C ALA A 37 -12.17 -6.86 6.56
N PHE A 38 -12.36 -5.57 6.38
CA PHE A 38 -13.44 -5.05 5.54
C PHE A 38 -13.29 -5.54 4.10
N LEU A 39 -12.10 -5.44 3.54
CA LEU A 39 -11.85 -5.88 2.16
C LEU A 39 -12.08 -7.39 2.01
N ALA A 40 -11.67 -8.17 2.99
CA ALA A 40 -11.92 -9.60 3.00
C ALA A 40 -13.42 -9.90 3.02
N SER A 41 -14.19 -9.10 3.76
CA SER A 41 -15.64 -9.29 3.85
C SER A 41 -16.34 -9.02 2.53
N LEU A 42 -15.72 -8.23 1.66
CA LEU A 42 -16.24 -7.96 0.31
C LEU A 42 -15.84 -9.03 -0.71
N GLY A 43 -15.09 -10.04 -0.27
CA GLY A 43 -14.60 -11.08 -1.17
C GLY A 43 -13.35 -10.70 -1.94
N LEU A 44 -12.69 -9.60 -1.57
CA LEU A 44 -11.46 -9.17 -2.23
C LEU A 44 -10.28 -9.91 -1.60
N SER A 45 -9.77 -10.89 -2.34
CA SER A 45 -8.68 -11.73 -1.85
C SER A 45 -7.34 -11.03 -2.04
N GLY A 46 -6.30 -11.61 -1.43
CA GLY A 46 -4.94 -11.14 -1.59
C GLY A 46 -4.43 -10.40 -0.36
N GLU A 47 -3.22 -9.90 -0.48
CA GLU A 47 -2.58 -9.13 0.59
C GLU A 47 -2.80 -7.65 0.32
N TRP A 48 -3.43 -6.96 1.27
CA TRP A 48 -3.71 -5.54 1.17
C TRP A 48 -2.94 -4.81 2.26
N LEU A 49 -2.15 -3.82 1.87
CA LEU A 49 -1.38 -3.01 2.81
C LEU A 49 -1.81 -1.56 2.66
N GLN A 50 -2.00 -0.90 3.80
CA GLN A 50 -2.42 0.50 3.79
C GLN A 50 -1.27 1.40 3.34
N THR A 51 -1.57 2.36 2.48
CA THR A 51 -0.62 3.36 2.03
C THR A 51 -1.18 4.74 2.34
N SER A 52 -0.32 5.77 2.33
CA SER A 52 -0.73 7.13 2.63
C SER A 52 -0.64 8.00 1.39
N TYR A 53 -1.75 8.63 1.02
CA TYR A 53 -1.79 9.54 -0.12
C TYR A 53 -0.78 10.68 0.06
N HIS A 54 -0.57 11.12 1.31
CA HIS A 54 0.36 12.21 1.61
C HIS A 54 1.70 11.69 2.12
N ALA A 55 1.98 10.41 1.95
CA ALA A 55 3.24 9.79 2.36
C ALA A 55 3.54 9.98 3.86
N ASN A 56 2.50 9.93 4.71
CA ASN A 56 2.66 10.10 6.15
C ASN A 56 3.25 8.86 6.82
N PHE A 57 3.22 7.72 6.16
CA PHE A 57 3.82 6.48 6.65
C PHE A 57 4.21 5.62 5.45
N ARG A 58 5.10 4.64 5.70
CA ARG A 58 5.62 3.72 4.69
C ARG A 58 6.32 4.43 3.53
N GLY A 59 6.94 5.57 3.81
CA GLY A 59 7.85 6.25 2.90
C GLY A 59 7.17 7.08 1.83
N CYS A 60 6.31 6.50 1.03
CA CYS A 60 5.65 7.21 -0.06
C CYS A 60 4.35 6.53 -0.44
N TYR A 61 3.55 7.23 -1.23
CA TYR A 61 2.27 6.69 -1.69
C TYR A 61 2.51 5.58 -2.71
N ALA A 62 1.89 4.44 -2.48
CA ALA A 62 2.04 3.30 -3.38
C ALA A 62 1.32 3.54 -4.71
N SER A 63 1.90 3.03 -5.77
CA SER A 63 1.29 3.06 -7.10
C SER A 63 1.53 1.71 -7.77
N PRO A 64 0.72 1.32 -8.76
CA PRO A 64 0.96 0.06 -9.46
C PRO A 64 2.39 -0.02 -10.00
N ASN A 65 2.96 -1.20 -9.94
CA ASN A 65 4.33 -1.54 -10.35
C ASN A 65 5.40 -1.12 -9.33
N TRP A 66 5.01 -0.47 -8.24
CA TRP A 66 5.94 -0.21 -7.14
C TRP A 66 6.12 -1.50 -6.33
N THR A 67 7.18 -1.57 -5.55
CA THR A 67 7.43 -2.73 -4.68
C THR A 67 7.27 -2.34 -3.23
N PHE A 68 7.08 -3.34 -2.37
CA PHE A 68 7.01 -3.12 -0.93
C PHE A 68 8.19 -3.83 -0.28
N ASP A 69 8.97 -3.09 0.50
CA ASP A 69 10.11 -3.64 1.22
C ASP A 69 9.83 -3.58 2.72
N ALA A 70 9.56 -4.74 3.30
CA ALA A 70 9.19 -4.84 4.71
C ALA A 70 10.36 -4.55 5.65
N ASP A 71 11.58 -4.55 5.14
CA ASP A 71 12.77 -4.31 5.96
C ASP A 71 13.09 -2.82 6.13
N LEU A 72 12.41 -1.95 5.40
CA LEU A 72 12.63 -0.52 5.49
C LEU A 72 11.65 0.11 6.48
N GLY A 73 12.17 0.99 7.34
CA GLY A 73 11.34 1.72 8.29
C GLY A 73 10.66 0.81 9.31
N GLU A 74 9.74 1.39 10.06
CA GLU A 74 9.06 0.68 11.15
C GLU A 74 7.99 -0.28 10.62
N TYR A 75 7.33 0.09 9.55
CA TYR A 75 6.22 -0.68 8.99
C TYR A 75 6.49 -1.18 7.57
N GLY A 76 7.74 -1.10 7.12
CA GLY A 76 8.06 -1.33 5.73
C GLY A 76 7.79 -0.07 4.91
N GLU A 77 8.28 -0.04 3.67
CA GLU A 77 8.10 1.13 2.80
C GLU A 77 7.82 0.70 1.38
N PHE A 78 7.06 1.53 0.67
CA PHE A 78 6.84 1.35 -0.76
C PHE A 78 8.00 1.99 -1.52
N VAL A 79 8.50 1.28 -2.53
CA VAL A 79 9.67 1.71 -3.30
C VAL A 79 9.26 1.86 -4.76
N PRO A 80 9.54 3.00 -5.40
CA PRO A 80 9.21 3.16 -6.81
C PRO A 80 10.02 2.21 -7.66
N PRO A 81 9.51 1.83 -8.84
CA PRO A 81 10.26 0.95 -9.73
C PRO A 81 11.54 1.62 -10.18
N SER A 82 12.57 0.81 -10.43
CA SER A 82 13.82 1.35 -10.96
C SER A 82 13.56 1.82 -12.39
N THR A 83 13.81 3.09 -12.64
CA THR A 83 13.57 3.69 -13.96
C THR A 83 14.86 3.91 -14.74
N ILE A 84 15.92 3.45 -14.21
CA ILE A 84 17.22 3.68 -14.82
C ILE A 84 17.34 2.89 -16.11
N GLU A 85 17.36 3.38 -16.65
CA GLU A 85 17.50 2.82 -17.29
C GLU A 85 18.00 2.99 -18.16
N PRO A 86 18.17 3.05 -18.42
CA PRO A 86 18.58 3.01 -19.08
C PRO A 86 19.08 3.39 -19.96
N ASP A 87 18.93 3.64 -19.50
CA ASP A 87 19.29 4.02 -20.10
C ASP A 87 19.84 4.22 -20.83
N ASP A 88 19.69 4.17 -20.70
CA ASP A 88 20.08 4.35 -21.11
C ASP A 88 20.78 4.53 -21.89
N GLU A 89 20.76 4.37 -21.87
CA GLU A 89 21.33 4.48 -22.30
C GLU A 89 21.86 4.70 -22.98
N GLN A 90 21.77 4.58 -23.02
CA GLN A 90 22.20 4.72 -23.22
C GLN A 90 22.69 4.83 -23.71
#